data_97cf71733d376cf1a3b82af9eed41e67
#
_entry.id   97cf71733d376cf1a3b82af9eed41e67
#
_cell.length_a   1.000
_cell.length_b   1.000
_cell.length_c   1.000
_cell.angle_alpha   90.00
_cell.angle_beta   90.00
_cell.angle_gamma   90.00
#
_symmetry.space_group_name_H-M   'P 1'
#
loop_
_entity.id
_entity.type
_entity.pdbx_description
1 polymer ?
#
loop_
_entity_poly.entity_id
_entity_poly.type
_entity_poly.pdbx_seq_one_letter_code
_entity_poly.pdbx_strand_id
1 'polypeptide(L)'
;ALRGLSHHLGDTNDSSFTHDLHKGLYFDYIMANPPFNLKGWYDENLKTDARWSDYGIPPESNANYAWILHILSHLKPANGVAGFLLANGALNDGDTLEIRKKLIQNDKVEAIIVLPRELFITTDISVTLWILNQNKKGGKFQGRTLRNREHEILFMDLRQWRENSVKGESKKKIRLDESQIAHAVNIYHTW
;
A
#
# COMPACT_ATOMS: atom_id res chain seq x y z
N ALA A 1 17.67 -12.71 13.84
CA ALA A 1 16.75 -12.50 12.71
C ALA A 1 16.52 -13.82 11.98
N LEU A 2 15.26 -14.19 11.75
CA LEU A 2 14.93 -15.35 10.94
C LEU A 2 15.44 -15.13 9.50
N ARG A 3 16.20 -16.10 8.98
CA ARG A 3 16.76 -16.08 7.62
C ARG A 3 17.83 -15.01 7.35
N GLY A 4 18.51 -14.49 8.39
CA GLY A 4 19.65 -13.59 8.21
C GLY A 4 19.31 -12.19 7.71
N LEU A 5 18.05 -11.78 7.76
CA LEU A 5 17.66 -10.42 7.40
C LEU A 5 18.03 -9.44 8.53
N SER A 6 18.57 -8.29 8.17
CA SER A 6 18.74 -7.18 9.10
C SER A 6 17.38 -6.62 9.52
N HIS A 7 17.31 -6.06 10.72
CA HIS A 7 16.08 -5.48 11.25
C HIS A 7 16.39 -4.21 12.06
N HIS A 8 15.42 -3.30 12.06
CA HIS A 8 15.37 -2.15 12.95
C HIS A 8 14.03 -2.22 13.68
N LEU A 9 14.08 -2.54 14.96
CA LEU A 9 12.90 -2.66 15.81
C LEU A 9 12.83 -1.44 16.72
N GLY A 10 11.73 -0.70 16.64
CA GLY A 10 11.39 0.36 17.57
C GLY A 10 10.59 -0.16 18.77
N ASP A 11 10.34 0.71 19.74
CA ASP A 11 9.36 0.46 20.78
C ASP A 11 7.96 0.44 20.13
N THR A 12 7.11 -0.49 20.56
CA THR A 12 5.72 -0.59 20.06
C THR A 12 4.84 0.59 20.50
N ASN A 13 5.30 1.39 21.44
CA ASN A 13 4.65 2.63 21.89
C ASN A 13 5.08 3.85 21.07
N ASP A 14 6.16 3.73 20.29
CA ASP A 14 6.64 4.82 19.45
C ASP A 14 5.84 4.93 18.15
N SER A 15 5.53 6.17 17.77
CA SER A 15 4.93 6.45 16.48
C SER A 15 5.99 6.45 15.37
N SER A 16 5.81 5.62 14.34
CA SER A 16 6.66 5.66 13.15
C SER A 16 6.65 7.01 12.41
N PHE A 17 5.69 7.86 12.70
CA PHE A 17 5.60 9.19 12.09
C PHE A 17 6.51 10.21 12.79
N THR A 18 6.54 10.21 14.13
CA THR A 18 7.36 11.12 14.93
C THR A 18 8.75 10.55 15.23
N HIS A 19 8.89 9.23 15.24
CA HIS A 19 10.14 8.52 15.51
C HIS A 19 10.45 7.53 14.38
N ASP A 20 10.79 8.08 13.23
CA ASP A 20 11.11 7.30 12.03
C ASP A 20 12.51 6.68 12.11
N LEU A 21 12.59 5.38 12.36
CA LEU A 21 13.84 4.62 12.43
C LEU A 21 14.53 4.43 11.07
N HIS A 22 13.84 4.75 9.97
CA HIS A 22 14.34 4.58 8.61
C HIS A 22 14.57 5.92 7.91
N LYS A 23 14.58 7.04 8.66
CA LYS A 23 14.76 8.38 8.11
C LYS A 23 15.99 8.46 7.19
N GLY A 24 15.76 8.88 5.94
CA GLY A 24 16.80 8.99 4.92
C GLY A 24 17.18 7.68 4.24
N LEU A 25 16.57 6.56 4.58
CA LEU A 25 16.75 5.29 3.87
C LEU A 25 15.72 5.15 2.73
N TYR A 26 16.19 4.57 1.63
CA TYR A 26 15.37 4.29 0.46
C TYR A 26 15.41 2.79 0.13
N PHE A 27 14.25 2.23 -0.20
CA PHE A 27 14.09 0.82 -0.47
C PHE A 27 13.60 0.57 -1.89
N ASP A 28 14.09 -0.49 -2.52
CA ASP A 28 13.62 -0.93 -3.84
C ASP A 28 12.21 -1.53 -3.73
N TYR A 29 11.92 -2.24 -2.61
CA TYR A 29 10.61 -2.84 -2.35
C TYR A 29 10.17 -2.58 -0.90
N ILE A 30 8.90 -2.19 -0.75
CA ILE A 30 8.25 -2.08 0.56
C ILE A 30 6.98 -2.92 0.55
N MET A 31 6.80 -3.74 1.58
CA MET A 31 5.56 -4.45 1.86
C MET A 31 5.08 -4.06 3.25
N ALA A 32 3.80 -3.65 3.36
CA ALA A 32 3.26 -3.21 4.64
C ALA A 32 1.79 -3.60 4.83
N ASN A 33 1.45 -3.83 6.09
CA ASN A 33 0.07 -3.95 6.55
C ASN A 33 -0.10 -3.01 7.75
N PRO A 34 -0.22 -1.70 7.51
CA PRO A 34 -0.33 -0.74 8.59
C PRO A 34 -1.68 -0.85 9.31
N PRO A 35 -1.79 -0.34 10.54
CA PRO A 35 -3.07 -0.29 11.25
C PRO A 35 -4.12 0.50 10.46
N PHE A 36 -5.30 -0.11 10.24
CA PHE A 36 -6.37 0.52 9.49
C PHE A 36 -7.07 1.61 10.30
N ASN A 37 -7.27 2.77 9.69
CA ASN A 37 -7.99 3.90 10.28
C ASN A 37 -7.44 4.33 11.65
N LEU A 38 -6.13 4.25 11.84
CA LEU A 38 -5.47 4.62 13.09
C LEU A 38 -5.78 6.09 13.44
N LYS A 39 -6.33 6.29 14.62
CA LYS A 39 -6.59 7.62 15.21
C LYS A 39 -5.47 8.02 16.14
N GLY A 40 -5.38 9.32 16.43
CA GLY A 40 -4.37 9.85 17.37
C GLY A 40 -2.93 9.69 16.88
N TRP A 41 -2.74 9.61 15.58
CA TRP A 41 -1.44 9.47 14.92
C TRP A 41 -0.71 10.82 14.77
N TYR A 42 -1.50 11.91 14.70
CA TYR A 42 -1.01 13.26 14.40
C TYR A 42 -0.35 13.90 15.62
N ASP A 43 0.72 14.63 15.35
CA ASP A 43 1.43 15.49 16.29
C ASP A 43 1.71 16.83 15.58
N GLU A 44 1.65 17.95 16.28
CA GLU A 44 1.88 19.30 15.71
C GLU A 44 3.25 19.42 15.01
N ASN A 45 4.26 18.68 15.49
CA ASN A 45 5.58 18.65 14.87
C ASN A 45 5.56 18.05 13.46
N LEU A 46 4.53 17.29 13.11
CA LEU A 46 4.35 16.69 11.79
C LEU A 46 3.79 17.66 10.76
N LYS A 47 3.29 18.83 11.19
CA LYS A 47 2.68 19.82 10.29
C LYS A 47 3.60 20.29 9.17
N THR A 48 4.89 20.40 9.44
CA THR A 48 5.92 20.83 8.48
C THR A 48 6.78 19.66 7.97
N ASP A 49 6.33 18.43 8.14
CA ASP A 49 7.09 17.26 7.74
C ASP A 49 7.25 17.19 6.21
N ALA A 50 8.47 16.96 5.75
CA ALA A 50 8.81 16.92 4.34
C ALA A 50 8.06 15.85 3.55
N ARG A 51 7.58 14.79 4.20
CA ARG A 51 6.77 13.73 3.57
C ARG A 51 5.46 14.25 2.96
N TRP A 52 4.96 15.38 3.48
CA TRP A 52 3.69 15.97 3.04
C TRP A 52 3.85 17.08 2.00
N SER A 53 5.06 17.59 1.76
CA SER A 53 5.30 18.83 1.00
C SER A 53 4.65 18.84 -0.38
N ASP A 54 4.73 17.75 -1.12
CA ASP A 54 4.23 17.67 -2.50
C ASP A 54 2.75 17.26 -2.56
N TYR A 55 2.23 16.64 -1.50
CA TYR A 55 0.91 16.00 -1.52
C TYR A 55 -0.12 16.74 -0.66
N GLY A 56 0.30 17.35 0.43
CA GLY A 56 -0.54 17.96 1.44
C GLY A 56 -0.57 17.14 2.73
N ILE A 57 -0.95 17.79 3.81
CA ILE A 57 -0.98 17.21 5.15
C ILE A 57 -2.14 16.20 5.22
N PRO A 58 -1.91 14.94 5.61
CA PRO A 58 -2.98 13.98 5.81
C PRO A 58 -3.92 14.40 6.94
N PRO A 59 -5.21 14.04 6.88
CA PRO A 59 -6.17 14.42 7.90
C PRO A 59 -5.83 13.80 9.26
N GLU A 60 -6.01 14.55 10.33
CA GLU A 60 -5.75 14.11 11.72
C GLU A 60 -6.69 12.96 12.13
N SER A 61 -7.86 12.87 11.49
CA SER A 61 -8.91 11.89 11.81
C SER A 61 -8.49 10.43 11.65
N ASN A 62 -7.57 10.15 10.70
CA ASN A 62 -7.02 8.82 10.50
C ASN A 62 -5.69 8.84 9.72
N ALA A 63 -4.85 7.83 9.96
CA ALA A 63 -3.50 7.75 9.41
C ALA A 63 -3.41 7.12 8.00
N ASN A 64 -4.51 6.75 7.34
CA ASN A 64 -4.43 5.99 6.09
C ASN A 64 -3.52 6.66 5.05
N TYR A 65 -3.69 7.96 4.83
CA TYR A 65 -2.85 8.71 3.88
C TYR A 65 -1.49 9.10 4.43
N ALA A 66 -1.35 9.21 5.74
CA ALA A 66 -0.03 9.35 6.35
C ALA A 66 0.84 8.11 6.07
N TRP A 67 0.27 6.90 6.16
CA TRP A 67 0.95 5.67 5.77
C TRP A 67 1.32 5.64 4.28
N ILE A 68 0.41 6.05 3.38
CA ILE A 68 0.72 6.13 1.94
C ILE A 68 1.93 7.02 1.70
N LEU A 69 1.93 8.24 2.26
CA LEU A 69 3.01 9.21 2.05
C LEU A 69 4.30 8.80 2.76
N HIS A 70 4.21 8.19 3.93
CA HIS A 70 5.36 7.62 4.63
C HIS A 70 6.03 6.51 3.80
N ILE A 71 5.25 5.56 3.30
CA ILE A 71 5.75 4.50 2.41
C ILE A 71 6.38 5.12 1.15
N LEU A 72 5.68 6.06 0.50
CA LEU A 72 6.15 6.71 -0.71
C LEU A 72 7.48 7.45 -0.51
N SER A 73 7.66 8.11 0.65
CA SER A 73 8.90 8.85 0.98
C SER A 73 10.12 7.95 1.16
N HIS A 74 9.90 6.68 1.46
CA HIS A 74 10.96 5.67 1.60
C HIS A 74 11.17 4.81 0.34
N LEU A 75 10.38 5.02 -0.70
CA LEU A 75 10.63 4.34 -1.97
C LEU A 75 11.79 4.98 -2.72
N LYS A 76 12.67 4.15 -3.25
CA LYS A 76 13.78 4.58 -4.09
C LYS A 76 13.24 5.34 -5.33
N PRO A 77 13.62 6.62 -5.53
CA PRO A 77 12.96 7.47 -6.53
C PRO A 77 13.01 6.93 -7.96
N ALA A 78 14.05 6.16 -8.31
CA ALA A 78 14.25 5.69 -9.69
C ALA A 78 13.38 4.46 -10.05
N ASN A 79 13.07 3.59 -9.09
CA ASN A 79 12.49 2.28 -9.38
C ASN A 79 11.80 1.59 -8.18
N GLY A 80 11.58 2.31 -7.08
CA GLY A 80 10.97 1.72 -5.89
C GLY A 80 9.50 1.36 -6.11
N VAL A 81 9.09 0.20 -5.61
CA VAL A 81 7.71 -0.30 -5.68
C VAL A 81 7.23 -0.69 -4.29
N ALA A 82 6.02 -0.31 -3.94
CA ALA A 82 5.41 -0.73 -2.68
C ALA A 82 4.08 -1.45 -2.90
N GLY A 83 3.85 -2.50 -2.10
CA GLY A 83 2.55 -3.16 -1.96
C GLY A 83 2.09 -3.10 -0.51
N PHE A 84 0.92 -2.52 -0.24
CA PHE A 84 0.41 -2.40 1.12
C PHE A 84 -1.12 -2.43 1.18
N LEU A 85 -1.63 -2.73 2.35
CA LEU A 85 -3.05 -2.91 2.59
C LEU A 85 -3.64 -1.68 3.31
N LEU A 86 -4.82 -1.26 2.87
CA LEU A 86 -5.63 -0.25 3.57
C LEU A 86 -7.11 -0.68 3.60
N ALA A 87 -7.84 -0.14 4.57
CA ALA A 87 -9.29 -0.27 4.57
C ALA A 87 -9.90 0.33 3.29
N ASN A 88 -10.92 -0.31 2.75
CA ASN A 88 -11.54 0.10 1.48
C ASN A 88 -12.06 1.55 1.50
N GLY A 89 -12.44 2.06 2.68
CA GLY A 89 -12.86 3.46 2.87
C GLY A 89 -11.81 4.49 2.47
N ALA A 90 -10.51 4.14 2.47
CA ALA A 90 -9.46 5.03 2.02
C ALA A 90 -9.58 5.43 0.54
N LEU A 91 -10.33 4.68 -0.27
CA LEU A 91 -10.54 5.00 -1.69
C LEU A 91 -11.45 6.21 -1.92
N ASN A 92 -12.37 6.51 -1.00
CA ASN A 92 -13.42 7.51 -1.18
C ASN A 92 -13.56 8.52 -0.03
N ASP A 93 -12.60 8.57 0.88
CA ASP A 93 -12.55 9.55 1.95
C ASP A 93 -12.46 10.98 1.36
N GLY A 94 -13.43 11.84 1.70
CA GLY A 94 -13.55 13.20 1.17
C GLY A 94 -12.37 14.09 1.57
N ASP A 95 -11.92 13.98 2.81
CA ASP A 95 -10.85 14.80 3.37
C ASP A 95 -9.49 14.56 2.71
N THR A 96 -9.36 13.44 1.99
CA THR A 96 -8.10 13.04 1.33
C THR A 96 -8.12 13.22 -0.20
N LEU A 97 -9.17 13.84 -0.73
CA LEU A 97 -9.36 14.00 -2.19
C LEU A 97 -8.17 14.67 -2.88
N GLU A 98 -7.65 15.74 -2.30
CA GLU A 98 -6.54 16.50 -2.91
C GLU A 98 -5.23 15.71 -2.89
N ILE A 99 -4.98 14.91 -1.84
CA ILE A 99 -3.82 14.01 -1.80
C ILE A 99 -3.95 12.93 -2.87
N ARG A 100 -5.16 12.34 -3.03
CA ARG A 100 -5.40 11.34 -4.11
C ARG A 100 -5.15 11.92 -5.49
N LYS A 101 -5.67 13.12 -5.77
CA LYS A 101 -5.43 13.80 -7.04
C LYS A 101 -3.94 13.94 -7.33
N LYS A 102 -3.17 14.43 -6.36
CA LYS A 102 -1.72 14.61 -6.50
C LYS A 102 -0.97 13.28 -6.67
N LEU A 103 -1.38 12.22 -5.98
CA LEU A 103 -0.79 10.89 -6.18
C LEU A 103 -1.00 10.39 -7.62
N ILE A 104 -2.18 10.63 -8.20
CA ILE A 104 -2.51 10.28 -9.57
C ILE A 104 -1.77 11.19 -10.56
N GLN A 105 -1.79 12.49 -10.35
CA GLN A 105 -1.11 13.48 -11.22
C GLN A 105 0.41 13.26 -11.28
N ASN A 106 1.00 12.86 -10.14
CA ASN A 106 2.42 12.52 -10.04
C ASN A 106 2.72 11.08 -10.48
N ASP A 107 1.71 10.39 -11.01
CA ASP A 107 1.80 9.04 -11.57
C ASP A 107 2.38 7.98 -10.59
N LYS A 108 2.02 8.08 -9.30
CA LYS A 108 2.53 7.20 -8.24
C LYS A 108 1.71 5.95 -8.00
N VAL A 109 0.42 5.97 -8.34
CA VAL A 109 -0.47 4.82 -8.16
C VAL A 109 -0.39 3.91 -9.40
N GLU A 110 0.02 2.67 -9.21
CA GLU A 110 0.11 1.67 -10.29
C GLU A 110 -1.10 0.75 -10.32
N ALA A 111 -1.50 0.20 -9.18
CA ALA A 111 -2.67 -0.67 -9.13
C ALA A 111 -3.46 -0.51 -7.83
N ILE A 112 -4.76 -0.74 -7.93
CA ILE A 112 -5.72 -0.80 -6.83
C ILE A 112 -6.48 -2.13 -6.95
N ILE A 113 -6.33 -3.00 -5.98
CA ILE A 113 -6.90 -4.35 -6.00
C ILE A 113 -7.82 -4.51 -4.80
N VAL A 114 -9.12 -4.55 -5.04
CA VAL A 114 -10.13 -4.76 -3.99
C VAL A 114 -10.20 -6.25 -3.67
N LEU A 115 -9.88 -6.59 -2.43
CA LEU A 115 -9.83 -7.96 -1.95
C LEU A 115 -11.19 -8.46 -1.46
N PRO A 116 -11.43 -9.79 -1.49
CA PRO A 116 -12.60 -10.37 -0.86
C PRO A 116 -12.67 -10.06 0.64
N ARG A 117 -13.87 -9.98 1.20
CA ARG A 117 -14.05 -9.87 2.66
C ARG A 117 -13.63 -11.18 3.35
N GLU A 118 -13.39 -11.09 4.64
CA GLU A 118 -13.11 -12.26 5.51
C GLU A 118 -11.76 -12.95 5.24
N LEU A 119 -10.83 -12.29 4.52
CA LEU A 119 -9.45 -12.79 4.34
C LEU A 119 -8.62 -12.72 5.62
N PHE A 120 -8.93 -11.80 6.53
CA PHE A 120 -8.15 -11.57 7.75
C PHE A 120 -8.81 -12.22 8.96
N ILE A 121 -8.01 -12.84 9.83
CA ILE A 121 -8.49 -13.59 11.00
C ILE A 121 -9.23 -12.67 11.99
N THR A 122 -8.73 -11.45 12.17
CA THR A 122 -9.20 -10.54 13.23
C THR A 122 -10.24 -9.52 12.79
N THR A 123 -10.52 -9.40 11.50
CA THR A 123 -11.44 -8.38 10.98
C THR A 123 -12.17 -8.85 9.72
N ASP A 124 -13.42 -8.40 9.57
CA ASP A 124 -14.24 -8.58 8.36
C ASP A 124 -14.25 -7.32 7.47
N ILE A 125 -13.35 -6.36 7.75
CA ILE A 125 -13.25 -5.12 6.98
C ILE A 125 -12.86 -5.45 5.54
N SER A 126 -13.52 -4.81 4.59
CA SER A 126 -13.09 -4.85 3.19
C SER A 126 -11.75 -4.12 3.06
N VAL A 127 -10.80 -4.78 2.44
CA VAL A 127 -9.41 -4.30 2.32
C VAL A 127 -9.03 -4.17 0.86
N THR A 128 -8.23 -3.18 0.57
CA THR A 128 -7.67 -2.91 -0.76
C THR A 128 -6.15 -3.02 -0.70
N LEU A 129 -5.58 -3.76 -1.61
CA LEU A 129 -4.15 -3.77 -1.86
C LEU A 129 -3.83 -2.62 -2.82
N TRP A 130 -2.95 -1.74 -2.37
CA TRP A 130 -2.40 -0.63 -3.14
C TRP A 130 -1.03 -1.00 -3.65
N ILE A 131 -0.76 -0.71 -4.92
CA ILE A 131 0.58 -0.77 -5.49
C ILE A 131 1.01 0.65 -5.88
N LEU A 132 2.08 1.14 -5.27
CA LEU A 132 2.76 2.37 -5.68
C LEU A 132 4.00 2.02 -6.46
N ASN A 133 4.31 2.81 -7.48
CA ASN A 133 5.50 2.66 -8.30
C ASN A 133 6.11 4.04 -8.58
N GLN A 134 7.40 4.19 -8.32
CA GLN A 134 8.13 5.43 -8.60
C GLN A 134 8.43 5.64 -10.08
N ASN A 135 8.45 4.57 -10.87
CA ASN A 135 8.75 4.65 -12.30
C ASN A 135 7.85 3.72 -13.11
N LYS A 136 6.91 4.30 -13.82
CA LYS A 136 5.97 3.58 -14.71
C LYS A 136 6.35 3.69 -16.20
N LYS A 137 7.49 4.34 -16.52
CA LYS A 137 7.95 4.53 -17.92
C LYS A 137 8.30 3.24 -18.65
N GLY A 138 8.40 2.14 -17.92
CA GLY A 138 8.86 0.89 -18.49
C GLY A 138 10.36 0.83 -18.74
N GLY A 139 10.78 -0.03 -19.66
CA GLY A 139 12.19 -0.23 -19.97
C GLY A 139 12.74 -1.57 -19.48
N LYS A 140 14.06 -1.72 -19.49
CA LYS A 140 14.70 -2.97 -19.02
C LYS A 140 14.95 -2.93 -17.51
N PHE A 141 14.45 -3.94 -16.81
CA PHE A 141 14.66 -4.10 -15.37
C PHE A 141 14.87 -5.58 -15.03
N GLN A 142 15.98 -5.92 -14.41
CA GLN A 142 16.34 -7.30 -14.01
C GLN A 142 16.11 -8.36 -15.12
N GLY A 143 16.53 -8.03 -16.35
CA GLY A 143 16.39 -8.95 -17.49
C GLY A 143 15.01 -9.03 -18.14
N ARG A 144 14.03 -8.27 -17.63
CA ARG A 144 12.68 -8.16 -18.21
C ARG A 144 12.54 -6.85 -18.96
N THR A 145 11.72 -6.83 -19.99
CA THR A 145 11.25 -5.60 -20.63
C THR A 145 9.87 -5.28 -20.07
N LEU A 146 9.78 -4.15 -19.37
CA LEU A 146 8.54 -3.65 -18.81
C LEU A 146 7.88 -2.70 -19.80
N ARG A 147 6.57 -2.82 -19.95
CA ARG A 147 5.74 -1.91 -20.74
C ARG A 147 5.70 -0.52 -20.10
N ASN A 148 5.60 0.52 -20.89
CA ASN A 148 5.24 1.84 -20.38
C ASN A 148 3.79 1.83 -19.90
N ARG A 149 3.57 2.26 -18.65
CA ARG A 149 2.27 2.36 -17.96
C ARG A 149 2.05 3.74 -17.37
N GLU A 150 2.78 4.75 -17.87
CA GLU A 150 2.55 6.14 -17.45
C GLU A 150 1.10 6.51 -17.67
N HIS A 151 0.52 7.19 -16.68
CA HIS A 151 -0.88 7.65 -16.65
C HIS A 151 -1.94 6.55 -16.69
N GLU A 152 -1.56 5.30 -16.48
CA GLU A 152 -2.48 4.17 -16.36
C GLU A 152 -2.54 3.69 -14.90
N ILE A 153 -3.70 3.22 -14.47
CA ILE A 153 -3.88 2.57 -13.17
C ILE A 153 -4.68 1.29 -13.40
N LEU A 154 -4.16 0.16 -12.95
CA LEU A 154 -4.89 -1.10 -12.98
C LEU A 154 -5.88 -1.16 -11.83
N PHE A 155 -7.16 -1.38 -12.12
CA PHE A 155 -8.19 -1.69 -11.14
C PHE A 155 -8.59 -3.15 -11.24
N MET A 156 -8.46 -3.89 -10.15
CA MET A 156 -8.94 -5.26 -10.03
C MET A 156 -9.96 -5.39 -8.92
N ASP A 157 -11.09 -6.00 -9.20
CA ASP A 157 -12.11 -6.32 -8.21
C ASP A 157 -12.18 -7.83 -8.00
N LEU A 158 -11.64 -8.29 -6.89
CA LEU A 158 -11.60 -9.70 -6.53
C LEU A 158 -12.70 -10.08 -5.51
N ARG A 159 -13.65 -9.19 -5.23
CA ARG A 159 -14.66 -9.44 -4.19
C ARG A 159 -15.48 -10.69 -4.44
N GLN A 160 -15.77 -10.99 -5.70
CA GLN A 160 -16.55 -12.20 -6.07
C GLN A 160 -15.73 -13.50 -6.01
N TRP A 161 -14.41 -13.42 -5.92
CA TRP A 161 -13.55 -14.61 -5.81
C TRP A 161 -13.75 -15.38 -4.51
N ARG A 162 -14.44 -14.80 -3.57
CA ARG A 162 -14.89 -15.45 -2.33
C ARG A 162 -15.68 -16.74 -2.60
N GLU A 163 -16.51 -16.79 -3.62
CA GLU A 163 -17.38 -17.93 -3.93
C GLU A 163 -16.61 -19.20 -4.28
N ASN A 164 -15.43 -19.03 -4.84
CA ASN A 164 -14.55 -20.12 -5.28
C ASN A 164 -13.34 -20.32 -4.33
N SER A 165 -13.32 -19.61 -3.20
CA SER A 165 -12.20 -19.69 -2.27
C SER A 165 -12.35 -20.89 -1.31
N VAL A 166 -11.20 -21.44 -0.88
CA VAL A 166 -11.16 -22.49 0.12
C VAL A 166 -11.65 -21.94 1.45
N LYS A 167 -12.62 -22.61 2.10
CA LYS A 167 -13.03 -22.26 3.45
C LYS A 167 -11.86 -22.52 4.39
N GLY A 168 -11.43 -21.49 5.12
CA GLY A 168 -10.44 -21.63 6.17
C GLY A 168 -10.95 -22.48 7.33
N GLU A 169 -10.09 -22.79 8.30
CA GLU A 169 -10.41 -23.58 9.49
C GLU A 169 -11.57 -22.97 10.31
N SER A 170 -11.80 -21.68 10.20
CA SER A 170 -12.96 -20.99 10.76
C SER A 170 -14.03 -20.84 9.68
N LYS A 171 -15.29 -21.21 9.98
CA LYS A 171 -16.44 -21.15 9.06
C LYS A 171 -16.71 -19.78 8.43
N LYS A 172 -16.09 -18.71 8.95
CA LYS A 172 -16.24 -17.31 8.48
C LYS A 172 -15.06 -16.78 7.70
N LYS A 173 -13.95 -17.51 7.59
CA LYS A 173 -12.75 -17.04 6.93
C LYS A 173 -12.55 -17.75 5.61
N ILE A 174 -12.08 -17.00 4.62
CA ILE A 174 -11.77 -17.51 3.29
C ILE A 174 -10.26 -17.36 3.04
N ARG A 175 -9.77 -18.10 2.08
CA ARG A 175 -8.40 -18.00 1.58
C ARG A 175 -8.44 -18.07 0.07
N LEU A 176 -7.75 -17.16 -0.59
CA LEU A 176 -7.46 -17.32 -2.01
C LEU A 176 -6.54 -18.53 -2.18
N ASP A 177 -6.87 -19.40 -3.11
CA ASP A 177 -6.01 -20.51 -3.46
C ASP A 177 -4.85 -20.08 -4.38
N GLU A 178 -3.90 -20.98 -4.60
CA GLU A 178 -2.72 -20.67 -5.41
C GLU A 178 -3.08 -20.33 -6.87
N SER A 179 -4.13 -20.92 -7.42
CA SER A 179 -4.57 -20.66 -8.80
C SER A 179 -5.17 -19.26 -8.93
N GLN A 180 -5.95 -18.84 -7.94
CA GLN A 180 -6.51 -17.48 -7.87
C GLN A 180 -5.40 -16.43 -7.72
N ILE A 181 -4.43 -16.68 -6.84
CA ILE A 181 -3.26 -15.80 -6.68
C ILE A 181 -2.47 -15.72 -7.99
N ALA A 182 -2.16 -16.87 -8.61
CA ALA A 182 -1.45 -16.92 -9.88
C ALA A 182 -2.21 -16.20 -11.00
N HIS A 183 -3.54 -16.30 -11.01
CA HIS A 183 -4.37 -15.58 -11.98
C HIS A 183 -4.31 -14.06 -11.78
N ALA A 184 -4.42 -13.55 -10.55
CA ALA A 184 -4.27 -12.13 -10.26
C ALA A 184 -2.87 -11.61 -10.64
N VAL A 185 -1.82 -12.37 -10.30
CA VAL A 185 -0.44 -12.07 -10.66
C VAL A 185 -0.27 -12.02 -12.19
N ASN A 186 -0.87 -12.99 -12.92
CA ASN A 186 -0.81 -12.99 -14.37
C ASN A 186 -1.50 -11.78 -14.99
N ILE A 187 -2.70 -11.39 -14.49
CA ILE A 187 -3.37 -10.15 -14.93
C ILE A 187 -2.43 -8.95 -14.77
N TYR A 188 -1.82 -8.81 -13.60
CA TYR A 188 -0.90 -7.70 -13.30
C TYR A 188 0.34 -7.70 -14.21
N HIS A 189 0.90 -8.87 -14.52
CA HIS A 189 2.10 -8.97 -15.35
C HIS A 189 1.83 -8.85 -16.86
N THR A 190 0.62 -9.16 -17.30
CA THR A 190 0.23 -9.06 -18.71
C THR A 190 -0.36 -7.69 -19.06
N TRP A 191 -0.86 -6.98 -18.06
CA TRP A 191 -1.26 -5.58 -18.18
C TRP A 191 -0.03 -4.69 -18.32
#